data_aa248c5df10d371059d7426f86562728
#
_entry.id   aa248c5df10d371059d7426f86562728
#
_cell.length_a   1.000
_cell.length_b   1.000
_cell.length_c   1.000
_cell.angle_alpha   90.00
_cell.angle_beta   90.00
_cell.angle_gamma   90.00
#
_symmetry.space_group_name_H-M   'P 1'
#
loop_
_entity.id
_entity.type
_entity.pdbx_description
1 polymer ?
#
loop_
_entity_poly.entity_id
_entity_poly.type
_entity_poly.pdbx_seq_one_letter_code
_entity_poly.pdbx_strand_id
1 'polypeptide(L)'
;MKRREFIGLVGVSSAVPLAIVSCTPKENTASVSPPNSDGFQTVGTLSDLETNGKILIENAPNKVLVVRDPANSNNLIAVNPTCTHAGCTVNWQKEEKSFLCPCHASKFAADGKVLGGPANQPLAGYSVKVEGNSVLVKAG
;
A
#
# COMPACT_ATOMS: atom_id res chain seq x y z
N MET A 1 9.31 -78.84 25.73
CA MET A 1 8.37 -77.80 26.05
C MET A 1 8.89 -76.48 25.63
N LYS A 2 8.31 -75.98 24.67
CA LYS A 2 8.81 -74.79 23.99
C LYS A 2 8.23 -73.53 24.57
N ARG A 3 9.04 -72.72 25.09
CA ARG A 3 8.65 -71.39 25.49
C ARG A 3 8.96 -70.49 24.36
N ARG A 4 7.95 -69.97 23.80
CA ARG A 4 8.10 -69.00 22.76
C ARG A 4 7.97 -67.64 23.40
N GLU A 5 9.07 -67.02 23.55
CA GLU A 5 9.16 -65.67 23.94
C GLU A 5 8.79 -64.81 22.75
N PHE A 6 7.63 -64.21 22.82
CA PHE A 6 7.22 -63.28 21.82
C PHE A 6 7.65 -61.88 22.30
N ILE A 7 8.76 -61.45 21.80
CA ILE A 7 9.21 -60.08 22.07
C ILE A 7 8.34 -59.18 21.23
N GLY A 8 7.42 -58.50 21.88
CA GLY A 8 6.63 -57.46 21.26
C GLY A 8 7.50 -56.33 20.76
N LEU A 9 7.53 -56.18 19.47
CA LEU A 9 8.20 -55.06 18.87
C LEU A 9 7.41 -53.81 19.19
N VAL A 10 7.98 -52.97 20.00
CA VAL A 10 7.43 -51.67 20.27
C VAL A 10 7.61 -50.85 19.01
N GLY A 11 6.54 -50.60 18.35
CA GLY A 11 6.53 -49.67 17.20
C GLY A 11 6.88 -48.31 17.68
N VAL A 12 8.02 -47.82 17.27
CA VAL A 12 8.38 -46.44 17.46
C VAL A 12 7.49 -45.63 16.52
N SER A 13 6.48 -45.04 17.09
CA SER A 13 5.65 -44.05 16.41
C SER A 13 6.48 -42.78 16.23
N SER A 14 7.13 -42.71 15.11
CA SER A 14 7.75 -41.44 14.71
C SER A 14 6.64 -40.45 14.36
N ALA A 15 6.26 -39.66 15.32
CA ALA A 15 5.45 -38.50 15.06
C ALA A 15 6.30 -37.52 14.26
N VAL A 16 6.14 -37.49 12.98
CA VAL A 16 6.69 -36.45 12.13
C VAL A 16 5.84 -35.19 12.38
N PRO A 17 6.41 -34.12 12.93
CA PRO A 17 5.66 -32.89 12.98
C PRO A 17 5.48 -32.42 11.54
N LEU A 18 4.26 -32.45 11.10
CA LEU A 18 3.89 -31.82 9.85
C LEU A 18 4.04 -30.32 10.06
N ALA A 19 5.16 -29.79 9.65
CA ALA A 19 5.31 -28.35 9.57
C ALA A 19 4.42 -27.88 8.42
N ILE A 20 3.25 -27.42 8.75
CA ILE A 20 2.40 -26.74 7.79
C ILE A 20 3.03 -25.39 7.56
N VAL A 21 3.85 -25.31 6.53
CA VAL A 21 4.26 -24.01 6.01
C VAL A 21 3.04 -23.48 5.26
N SER A 22 2.19 -22.75 5.94
CA SER A 22 1.19 -21.98 5.25
C SER A 22 1.86 -20.81 4.56
N CYS A 23 2.15 -21.00 3.28
CA CYS A 23 2.39 -19.88 2.39
C CYS A 23 1.07 -19.13 2.25
N THR A 24 0.86 -18.17 3.11
CA THR A 24 -0.17 -17.17 2.85
C THR A 24 0.27 -16.39 1.61
N PRO A 25 -0.53 -16.36 0.55
CA PRO A 25 -0.27 -15.43 -0.52
C PRO A 25 -0.26 -14.03 0.10
N LYS A 26 0.81 -13.29 -0.13
CA LYS A 26 0.82 -11.88 0.21
C LYS A 26 -0.26 -11.21 -0.62
N GLU A 27 -1.42 -11.08 -0.06
CA GLU A 27 -2.34 -10.08 -0.54
C GLU A 27 -1.65 -8.73 -0.31
N ASN A 28 -1.36 -8.05 -1.39
CA ASN A 28 -0.88 -6.67 -1.37
C ASN A 28 -2.01 -5.73 -0.95
N THR A 29 -2.65 -6.04 0.14
CA THR A 29 -3.44 -5.06 0.86
C THR A 29 -2.44 -4.23 1.64
N ALA A 30 -2.22 -3.02 1.16
CA ALA A 30 -1.48 -2.02 1.92
C ALA A 30 -2.18 -1.89 3.27
N SER A 31 -1.61 -2.50 4.30
CA SER A 31 -2.18 -2.41 5.63
C SER A 31 -1.74 -1.09 6.25
N VAL A 32 -2.72 -0.27 6.51
CA VAL A 32 -2.52 0.97 7.25
C VAL A 32 -2.24 0.62 8.70
N SER A 33 -1.03 0.86 9.14
CA SER A 33 -0.69 0.76 10.56
C SER A 33 -1.29 1.95 11.32
N PRO A 34 -1.61 1.80 12.60
CA PRO A 34 -2.06 2.92 13.40
C PRO A 34 -1.03 4.05 13.40
N PRO A 35 -1.46 5.31 13.53
CA PRO A 35 -0.54 6.45 13.52
C PRO A 35 0.45 6.34 14.67
N ASN A 36 1.70 6.68 14.38
CA ASN A 36 2.72 6.80 15.41
C ASN A 36 2.53 8.11 16.22
N SER A 37 3.38 8.35 17.20
CA SER A 37 3.30 9.53 18.07
C SER A 37 3.36 10.87 17.33
N ASP A 38 3.92 10.88 16.13
CA ASP A 38 4.04 12.07 15.29
C ASP A 38 2.84 12.28 14.36
N GLY A 39 1.86 11.37 14.38
CA GLY A 39 0.69 11.41 13.52
C GLY A 39 0.91 10.85 12.12
N PHE A 40 2.07 10.28 11.84
CA PHE A 40 2.34 9.60 10.58
C PHE A 40 1.82 8.16 10.61
N GLN A 41 1.25 7.72 9.51
CA GLN A 41 0.80 6.35 9.31
C GLN A 41 1.63 5.69 8.22
N THR A 42 2.01 4.44 8.44
CA THR A 42 2.64 3.63 7.40
C THR A 42 1.57 3.22 6.39
N VAL A 43 1.75 3.62 5.14
CA VAL A 43 0.80 3.35 4.05
C VAL A 43 1.29 2.28 3.09
N GLY A 44 2.54 1.92 3.16
CA GLY A 44 3.15 0.90 2.32
C GLY A 44 4.66 0.93 2.39
N THR A 45 5.30 0.31 1.41
CA THR A 45 6.76 0.26 1.30
C THR A 45 7.24 0.87 -0.02
N LEU A 46 8.52 1.21 -0.07
CA LEU A 46 9.14 1.65 -1.32
C LEU A 46 9.06 0.57 -2.39
N SER A 47 9.17 -0.70 -2.00
CA SER A 47 9.03 -1.83 -2.93
C SER A 47 7.63 -1.89 -3.55
N ASP A 48 6.59 -1.62 -2.77
CA ASP A 48 5.22 -1.56 -3.28
C ASP A 48 5.06 -0.40 -4.29
N LEU A 49 5.65 0.73 -3.97
CA LEU A 49 5.64 1.90 -4.85
C LEU A 49 6.37 1.64 -6.16
N GLU A 50 7.51 0.96 -6.12
CA GLU A 50 8.29 0.62 -7.33
C GLU A 50 7.58 -0.42 -8.18
N THR A 51 6.95 -1.42 -7.54
CA THR A 51 6.25 -2.49 -8.24
C THR A 51 4.97 -2.00 -8.91
N ASN A 52 4.19 -1.18 -8.23
CA ASN A 52 2.87 -0.73 -8.68
C ASN A 52 2.88 0.68 -9.29
N GLY A 53 3.97 1.43 -9.10
CA GLY A 53 4.07 2.83 -9.53
C GLY A 53 3.32 3.82 -8.65
N LYS A 54 2.51 3.33 -7.73
CA LYS A 54 1.73 4.14 -6.78
C LYS A 54 1.34 3.31 -5.57
N ILE A 55 1.01 3.99 -4.48
CA ILE A 55 0.35 3.41 -3.31
C ILE A 55 -1.00 4.10 -3.14
N LEU A 56 -2.08 3.35 -3.21
CA LEU A 56 -3.43 3.86 -3.03
C LEU A 56 -4.07 3.22 -1.81
N ILE A 57 -4.52 4.05 -0.87
CA ILE A 57 -5.26 3.65 0.33
C ILE A 57 -6.66 4.24 0.26
N GLU A 58 -7.66 3.38 0.17
CA GLU A 58 -9.07 3.79 0.12
C GLU A 58 -9.84 3.50 1.40
N ASN A 59 -9.33 2.59 2.21
CA ASN A 59 -10.03 2.07 3.39
C ASN A 59 -9.72 2.83 4.69
N ALA A 60 -8.81 3.79 4.66
CA ALA A 60 -8.52 4.63 5.80
C ALA A 60 -9.58 5.74 5.94
N PRO A 61 -9.70 6.37 7.10
CA PRO A 61 -10.60 7.52 7.24
C PRO A 61 -10.28 8.65 6.26
N ASN A 62 -9.03 8.73 5.82
CA ASN A 62 -8.61 9.64 4.75
C ASN A 62 -8.00 8.81 3.62
N LYS A 63 -8.49 9.01 2.41
CA LYS A 63 -7.87 8.39 1.23
C LYS A 63 -6.50 9.01 0.98
N VAL A 64 -5.55 8.18 0.60
CA VAL A 64 -4.16 8.61 0.34
C VAL A 64 -3.68 7.97 -0.96
N LEU A 65 -3.08 8.78 -1.81
CA LEU A 65 -2.38 8.32 -3.00
C LEU A 65 -0.94 8.83 -2.95
N VAL A 66 0.02 7.91 -2.95
CA VAL A 66 1.44 8.23 -2.96
C VAL A 66 2.03 7.86 -4.31
N VAL A 67 2.76 8.79 -4.90
CA VAL A 67 3.50 8.59 -6.15
C VAL A 67 4.90 9.17 -6.01
N ARG A 68 5.81 8.75 -6.90
CA ARG A 68 7.11 9.40 -7.00
C ARG A 68 6.98 10.75 -7.67
N ASP A 69 7.73 11.71 -7.16
CA ASP A 69 7.81 13.03 -7.78
C ASP A 69 8.45 12.89 -9.18
N PRO A 70 7.74 13.26 -10.24
CA PRO A 70 8.30 13.19 -11.58
C PRO A 70 9.47 14.16 -11.82
N ALA A 71 9.57 15.21 -11.03
CA ALA A 71 10.70 16.14 -11.10
C ALA A 71 11.92 15.64 -10.33
N ASN A 72 11.70 14.87 -9.25
CA ASN A 72 12.77 14.29 -8.46
C ASN A 72 12.35 12.93 -7.90
N SER A 73 12.80 11.86 -8.54
CA SER A 73 12.44 10.49 -8.18
C SER A 73 12.84 10.05 -6.75
N ASN A 74 13.71 10.81 -6.09
CA ASN A 74 14.05 10.57 -4.70
C ASN A 74 12.98 11.09 -3.71
N ASN A 75 12.12 11.97 -4.19
CA ASN A 75 11.01 12.52 -3.42
C ASN A 75 9.71 11.78 -3.70
N LEU A 76 8.83 11.80 -2.73
CA LEU A 76 7.47 11.26 -2.87
C LEU A 76 6.46 12.39 -2.74
N ILE A 77 5.32 12.18 -3.38
CA ILE A 77 4.16 13.08 -3.28
C ILE A 77 3.00 12.25 -2.73
N ALA A 78 2.35 12.76 -1.70
CA ALA A 78 1.14 12.18 -1.15
C ALA A 78 0.00 13.18 -1.25
N VAL A 79 -1.11 12.75 -1.81
CA VAL A 79 -2.31 13.58 -1.97
C VAL A 79 -3.56 12.80 -1.58
N ASN A 80 -4.63 13.53 -1.28
CA ASN A 80 -5.95 12.94 -1.21
C ASN A 80 -6.46 12.72 -2.65
N PRO A 81 -6.68 11.48 -3.08
CA PRO A 81 -7.05 11.21 -4.46
C PRO A 81 -8.52 11.50 -4.77
N THR A 82 -9.24 12.10 -3.85
CA THR A 82 -10.64 12.48 -4.08
C THR A 82 -10.70 13.72 -4.96
N CYS A 83 -11.31 13.58 -6.14
CA CYS A 83 -11.54 14.70 -7.04
C CYS A 83 -12.37 15.78 -6.34
N THR A 84 -11.90 17.02 -6.39
CA THR A 84 -12.55 18.16 -5.72
C THR A 84 -13.86 18.58 -6.37
N HIS A 85 -14.12 18.14 -7.61
CA HIS A 85 -15.36 18.43 -8.31
C HIS A 85 -16.47 17.42 -8.00
N ALA A 86 -16.20 16.12 -8.17
CA ALA A 86 -17.22 15.07 -8.13
C ALA A 86 -17.00 13.99 -7.07
N GLY A 87 -15.95 14.07 -6.29
CA GLY A 87 -15.64 13.07 -5.27
C GLY A 87 -15.13 11.73 -5.81
N CYS A 88 -14.88 11.62 -7.11
CA CYS A 88 -14.31 10.42 -7.72
C CYS A 88 -12.84 10.29 -7.39
N THR A 89 -12.34 9.05 -7.32
CA THR A 89 -10.91 8.81 -7.10
C THR A 89 -10.13 9.09 -8.38
N VAL A 90 -9.12 9.97 -8.29
CA VAL A 90 -8.25 10.27 -9.43
C VAL A 90 -7.25 9.14 -9.66
N ASN A 91 -6.81 8.99 -10.91
CA ASN A 91 -5.79 8.04 -11.32
C ASN A 91 -4.49 8.76 -11.64
N TRP A 92 -3.38 8.18 -11.19
CA TRP A 92 -2.05 8.67 -11.54
C TRP A 92 -1.69 8.24 -12.97
N GLN A 93 -1.38 9.21 -13.80
CA GLN A 93 -0.90 8.99 -15.17
C GLN A 93 0.61 9.24 -15.19
N LYS A 94 1.38 8.18 -15.10
CA LYS A 94 2.84 8.26 -15.03
C LYS A 94 3.46 8.95 -16.24
N GLU A 95 2.93 8.69 -17.41
CA GLU A 95 3.42 9.23 -18.68
C GLU A 95 3.13 10.73 -18.82
N GLU A 96 1.97 11.15 -18.37
CA GLU A 96 1.55 12.56 -18.38
C GLU A 96 2.01 13.32 -17.12
N LYS A 97 2.53 12.60 -16.12
CA LYS A 97 2.95 13.17 -14.83
C LYS A 97 1.85 13.96 -14.15
N SER A 98 0.63 13.45 -14.23
CA SER A 98 -0.57 14.12 -13.75
C SER A 98 -1.57 13.14 -13.17
N PHE A 99 -2.50 13.65 -12.38
CA PHE A 99 -3.65 12.90 -11.91
C PHE A 99 -4.84 13.19 -12.83
N LEU A 100 -5.56 12.14 -13.22
CA LEU A 100 -6.75 12.25 -14.05
C LEU A 100 -7.98 11.77 -13.29
N CYS A 101 -9.00 12.61 -13.21
CA CYS A 101 -10.30 12.21 -12.70
C CYS A 101 -11.12 11.55 -13.83
N PRO A 102 -11.51 10.27 -13.70
CA PRO A 102 -12.21 9.57 -14.76
C PRO A 102 -13.67 10.03 -14.94
N CYS A 103 -14.25 10.69 -13.94
CA CYS A 103 -15.67 11.08 -14.00
C CYS A 103 -15.92 12.26 -14.93
N HIS A 104 -15.07 13.28 -14.89
CA HIS A 104 -15.25 14.52 -15.67
C HIS A 104 -13.96 14.99 -16.32
N ALA A 105 -12.97 14.13 -16.44
CA ALA A 105 -11.67 14.41 -17.07
C ALA A 105 -10.93 15.63 -16.48
N SER A 106 -11.15 15.92 -15.20
CA SER A 106 -10.33 16.90 -14.46
C SER A 106 -8.90 16.41 -14.35
N LYS A 107 -7.95 17.30 -14.62
CA LYS A 107 -6.52 17.00 -14.51
C LYS A 107 -5.87 17.81 -13.42
N PHE A 108 -4.98 17.17 -12.69
CA PHE A 108 -4.20 17.79 -11.62
C PHE A 108 -2.73 17.49 -11.84
N ALA A 109 -1.89 18.47 -11.61
CA ALA A 109 -0.44 18.28 -11.66
C ALA A 109 0.04 17.34 -10.56
N ALA A 110 1.29 16.90 -10.64
CA ALA A 110 1.89 16.04 -9.64
C ALA A 110 1.86 16.65 -8.22
N ASP A 111 1.89 17.95 -8.10
CA ASP A 111 1.79 18.67 -6.83
C ASP A 111 0.33 18.89 -6.36
N GLY A 112 -0.64 18.39 -7.11
CA GLY A 112 -2.06 18.53 -6.81
C GLY A 112 -2.77 19.73 -7.41
N LYS A 113 -2.06 20.62 -8.07
CA LYS A 113 -2.66 21.82 -8.70
C LYS A 113 -3.57 21.45 -9.86
N VAL A 114 -4.66 22.20 -10.03
CA VAL A 114 -5.57 21.99 -11.16
C VAL A 114 -4.88 22.38 -12.46
N LEU A 115 -4.86 21.43 -13.42
CA LEU A 115 -4.37 21.68 -14.77
C LEU A 115 -5.51 21.95 -15.76
N GLY A 116 -6.69 21.40 -15.51
CA GLY A 116 -7.83 21.57 -16.38
C GLY A 116 -9.03 20.76 -15.93
N GLY A 117 -10.13 20.93 -16.66
CA GLY A 117 -11.39 20.26 -16.36
C GLY A 117 -12.30 21.08 -15.45
N PRO A 118 -13.44 20.51 -14.99
CA PRO A 118 -14.41 21.21 -14.17
C PRO A 118 -13.95 21.48 -12.73
N ALA A 119 -12.93 20.77 -12.22
CA ALA A 119 -12.40 21.02 -10.90
C ALA A 119 -11.73 22.39 -10.85
N ASN A 120 -12.01 23.15 -9.80
CA ASN A 120 -11.46 24.50 -9.59
C ASN A 120 -10.61 24.61 -8.32
N GLN A 121 -10.44 23.52 -7.60
CA GLN A 121 -9.63 23.44 -6.39
C GLN A 121 -8.57 22.36 -6.52
N PRO A 122 -7.37 22.57 -5.96
CA PRO A 122 -6.32 21.55 -5.99
C PRO A 122 -6.66 20.36 -5.11
N LEU A 123 -6.01 19.24 -5.38
CA LEU A 123 -6.03 18.08 -4.49
C LEU A 123 -5.36 18.45 -3.16
N ALA A 124 -5.92 17.97 -2.06
CA ALA A 124 -5.29 18.16 -0.75
C ALA A 124 -3.98 17.39 -0.68
N GLY A 125 -2.90 18.06 -0.30
CA GLY A 125 -1.58 17.46 -0.13
C GLY A 125 -1.39 16.95 1.30
N TYR A 126 -0.61 15.89 1.43
CA TYR A 126 -0.21 15.32 2.72
C TYR A 126 1.31 15.37 2.86
N SER A 127 1.78 15.43 4.11
CA SER A 127 3.20 15.23 4.39
C SER A 127 3.56 13.77 4.21
N VAL A 128 4.67 13.48 3.55
CA VAL A 128 5.16 12.13 3.31
C VAL A 128 6.63 12.04 3.71
N LYS A 129 6.99 10.92 4.34
CA LYS A 129 8.39 10.61 4.65
C LYS A 129 8.66 9.13 4.45
N VAL A 130 9.94 8.79 4.35
CA VAL A 130 10.42 7.42 4.25
C VAL A 130 11.27 7.11 5.47
N GLU A 131 10.97 6.02 6.15
CA GLU A 131 11.79 5.47 7.22
C GLU A 131 12.20 4.05 6.86
N GLY A 132 13.51 3.84 6.61
CA GLY A 132 13.99 2.58 6.07
C GLY A 132 13.36 2.28 4.71
N ASN A 133 12.53 1.25 4.62
CA ASN A 133 11.75 0.90 3.43
C ASN A 133 10.26 1.25 3.55
N SER A 134 9.85 1.85 4.65
CA SER A 134 8.46 2.20 4.93
C SER A 134 8.12 3.60 4.45
N VAL A 135 6.97 3.73 3.82
CA VAL A 135 6.41 5.02 3.41
C VAL A 135 5.35 5.44 4.43
N LEU A 136 5.54 6.61 5.01
CA LEU A 136 4.67 7.16 6.03
C LEU A 136 4.05 8.45 5.55
N VAL A 137 2.77 8.64 5.85
CA VAL A 137 2.00 9.82 5.46
C VAL A 137 1.27 10.39 6.67
N LYS A 138 1.27 11.70 6.75
CA LYS A 138 0.52 12.46 7.75
C LYS A 138 -0.55 13.26 7.04
N ALA A 139 -1.81 13.00 7.40
CA ALA A 139 -2.92 13.84 7.00
C ALA A 139 -2.77 15.22 7.68
N GLY A 140 -2.63 16.21 6.89
CA GLY A 140 -2.39 17.58 7.35
C GLY A 140 -3.63 18.33 7.74
#